data_2b06af4c50934ffb7c223a25f59e16b9
#
_entry.id   2b06af4c50934ffb7c223a25f59e16b9
#
_cell.length_a   1.000
_cell.length_b   1.000
_cell.length_c   1.000
_cell.angle_alpha   90.00
_cell.angle_beta   90.00
_cell.angle_gamma   90.00
#
_symmetry.space_group_name_H-M   'P 1'
#
loop_
_entity.id
_entity.type
_entity.pdbx_description
1 polymer ?
#
loop_
_entity_poly.entity_id
_entity_poly.type
_entity_poly.pdbx_seq_one_letter_code
_entity_poly.pdbx_strand_id
1 'polypeptide(L)'
;MNILVLGGGAQGRVIAADLATRLPQARITVADLRDPQLRPLPNLSWREVDCSVSGTLARLMGEHDFAIGALPSRHGFAAMKAAIEAKRNLVDVSFCGEDVLELDDAARAAGVTIIPDAGLAPGISNLVAGEAYARRGAPQELVIMVGGVAQDRSQPYGYCVTWSLDDLLEEYIRPARIVQGGRQVAVPVFSGMVRVPVEGVGELEAFYSDGLRSLMDTLPGVPEMGEKTLRWPGHAEAVKPLVAAGRLAEELRARCTLTPPLDLVVLLLRMRWADGEERITLVDRYDPVTGLTAMARTTAFTTAVTAQMVAGGIVPPPGVQPLELVARDPRAYRAMIEGLEAHGVKLSRSLS
;
A
#
# COMPACT_ATOMS: atom_id res chain seq x y z
N MET A 1 -11.72 -13.15 19.42
CA MET A 1 -11.75 -12.77 17.99
C MET A 1 -10.78 -13.66 17.24
N ASN A 2 -11.18 -14.22 16.11
CA ASN A 2 -10.35 -15.03 15.23
C ASN A 2 -10.08 -14.23 13.94
N ILE A 3 -8.83 -13.94 13.66
CA ILE A 3 -8.42 -13.12 12.52
C ILE A 3 -7.63 -14.01 11.54
N LEU A 4 -7.99 -13.96 10.28
CA LEU A 4 -7.31 -14.67 9.20
C LEU A 4 -6.37 -13.70 8.48
N VAL A 5 -5.13 -14.12 8.25
CA VAL A 5 -4.20 -13.46 7.34
C VAL A 5 -3.95 -14.37 6.14
N LEU A 6 -4.35 -13.94 4.98
CA LEU A 6 -4.15 -14.65 3.71
C LEU A 6 -2.80 -14.26 3.11
N GLY A 7 -1.90 -15.23 3.03
CA GLY A 7 -0.52 -15.03 2.59
C GLY A 7 0.43 -14.75 3.75
N GLY A 8 1.50 -15.53 3.85
CA GLY A 8 2.59 -15.44 4.84
C GLY A 8 3.89 -14.90 4.25
N GLY A 9 3.82 -14.17 3.13
CA GLY A 9 4.96 -13.55 2.48
C GLY A 9 5.57 -12.39 3.29
N ALA A 10 6.37 -11.55 2.62
CA ALA A 10 7.10 -10.45 3.27
C ALA A 10 6.20 -9.53 4.11
N GLN A 11 5.01 -9.21 3.62
CA GLN A 11 4.05 -8.34 4.31
C GLN A 11 3.21 -9.13 5.31
N GLY A 12 2.61 -10.25 4.90
CA GLY A 12 1.65 -10.98 5.73
C GLY A 12 2.24 -11.52 7.04
N ARG A 13 3.50 -11.99 7.05
CA ARG A 13 4.16 -12.41 8.29
C ARG A 13 4.40 -11.26 9.26
N VAL A 14 4.68 -10.04 8.76
CA VAL A 14 4.87 -8.84 9.59
C VAL A 14 3.53 -8.41 10.16
N ILE A 15 2.48 -8.34 9.33
CA ILE A 15 1.11 -8.04 9.75
C ILE A 15 0.66 -9.01 10.84
N ALA A 16 0.82 -10.31 10.61
CA ALA A 16 0.38 -11.35 11.56
C ALA A 16 1.11 -11.28 12.90
N ALA A 17 2.43 -11.06 12.88
CA ALA A 17 3.24 -10.94 14.09
C ALA A 17 2.90 -9.67 14.88
N ASP A 18 2.64 -8.56 14.21
CA ASP A 18 2.22 -7.31 14.84
C ASP A 18 0.85 -7.46 15.50
N LEU A 19 -0.14 -7.99 14.78
CA LEU A 19 -1.48 -8.24 15.31
C LEU A 19 -1.46 -9.20 16.51
N ALA A 20 -0.69 -10.29 16.43
CA ALA A 20 -0.56 -11.22 17.53
C ALA A 20 0.05 -10.58 18.79
N THR A 21 0.96 -9.62 18.60
CA THR A 21 1.60 -8.89 19.70
C THR A 21 0.65 -7.85 20.31
N ARG A 22 -0.06 -7.09 19.47
CA ARG A 22 -0.89 -5.95 19.91
C ARG A 22 -2.33 -6.35 20.28
N LEU A 23 -2.80 -7.50 19.79
CA LEU A 23 -4.10 -8.05 20.11
C LEU A 23 -3.95 -9.42 20.80
N PRO A 24 -3.39 -9.48 22.04
CA PRO A 24 -3.06 -10.74 22.69
C PRO A 24 -4.30 -11.62 22.97
N GLN A 25 -5.50 -11.05 22.94
CA GLN A 25 -6.77 -11.77 23.10
C GLN A 25 -7.31 -12.33 21.77
N ALA A 26 -6.77 -11.93 20.63
CA ALA A 26 -7.16 -12.44 19.33
C ALA A 26 -6.33 -13.70 18.98
N ARG A 27 -6.94 -14.60 18.22
CA ARG A 27 -6.23 -15.71 17.56
C ARG A 27 -5.96 -15.33 16.13
N ILE A 28 -4.70 -15.37 15.73
CA ILE A 28 -4.26 -15.03 14.39
C ILE A 28 -3.87 -16.32 13.65
N THR A 29 -4.52 -16.57 12.52
CA THR A 29 -4.21 -17.69 11.64
C THR A 29 -3.67 -17.18 10.33
N VAL A 30 -2.44 -17.54 9.97
CA VAL A 30 -1.88 -17.27 8.65
C VAL A 30 -2.19 -18.45 7.73
N ALA A 31 -2.80 -18.21 6.58
CA ALA A 31 -3.01 -19.19 5.54
C ALA A 31 -2.03 -18.97 4.40
N ASP A 32 -1.18 -19.95 4.12
CA ASP A 32 -0.22 -19.92 3.02
C ASP A 32 0.08 -21.34 2.53
N LEU A 33 0.46 -21.47 1.28
CA LEU A 33 0.87 -22.76 0.69
C LEU A 33 2.18 -23.30 1.30
N ARG A 34 3.03 -22.40 1.79
CA ARG A 34 4.34 -22.73 2.37
C ARG A 34 4.44 -22.21 3.79
N ASP A 35 5.21 -22.91 4.62
CA ASP A 35 5.51 -22.43 5.97
C ASP A 35 6.15 -21.03 5.92
N PRO A 36 5.47 -20.01 6.44
CA PRO A 36 5.95 -18.62 6.42
C PRO A 36 7.05 -18.36 7.45
N GLN A 37 7.47 -19.37 8.21
CA GLN A 37 8.50 -19.25 9.25
C GLN A 37 8.14 -18.16 10.27
N LEU A 38 6.93 -18.24 10.82
CA LEU A 38 6.41 -17.25 11.75
C LEU A 38 7.21 -17.20 13.05
N ARG A 39 7.37 -16.00 13.60
CA ARG A 39 7.85 -15.85 14.96
C ARG A 39 6.90 -16.61 15.91
N PRO A 40 7.44 -17.44 16.84
CA PRO A 40 6.59 -18.18 17.79
C PRO A 40 5.91 -17.20 18.76
N LEU A 41 4.59 -17.14 18.70
CA LEU A 41 3.71 -16.38 19.59
C LEU A 41 2.52 -17.26 19.99
N PRO A 42 2.01 -17.19 21.26
CA PRO A 42 1.01 -18.12 21.76
C PRO A 42 -0.32 -18.11 20.99
N ASN A 43 -0.66 -16.97 20.39
CA ASN A 43 -1.91 -16.71 19.68
C ASN A 43 -1.74 -16.61 18.16
N LEU A 44 -0.56 -16.99 17.63
CA LEU A 44 -0.24 -16.97 16.20
C LEU A 44 -0.02 -18.40 15.71
N SER A 45 -0.72 -18.79 14.66
CA SER A 45 -0.59 -20.09 14.03
C SER A 45 -0.55 -19.98 12.52
N TRP A 46 -0.01 -21.00 11.85
CA TRP A 46 -0.05 -21.17 10.41
C TRP A 46 -0.90 -22.37 10.03
N ARG A 47 -1.56 -22.28 8.90
CA ARG A 47 -2.31 -23.35 8.25
C ARG A 47 -1.90 -23.44 6.80
N GLU A 48 -1.48 -24.64 6.35
CA GLU A 48 -1.18 -24.89 4.96
C GLU A 48 -2.48 -24.88 4.13
N VAL A 49 -2.57 -23.94 3.20
CA VAL A 49 -3.74 -23.76 2.33
C VAL A 49 -3.31 -23.22 0.99
N ASP A 50 -3.79 -23.85 -0.08
CA ASP A 50 -3.69 -23.28 -1.42
C ASP A 50 -4.84 -22.30 -1.66
N CYS A 51 -4.54 -21.00 -1.56
CA CYS A 51 -5.49 -19.91 -1.76
C CYS A 51 -5.89 -19.72 -3.23
N SER A 52 -5.25 -20.39 -4.18
CA SER A 52 -5.60 -20.34 -5.61
C SER A 52 -6.78 -21.25 -5.96
N VAL A 53 -7.10 -22.21 -5.11
CA VAL A 53 -8.18 -23.15 -5.32
C VAL A 53 -9.56 -22.48 -5.11
N SER A 54 -10.43 -22.57 -6.12
CA SER A 54 -11.77 -21.97 -6.07
C SER A 54 -12.57 -22.39 -4.83
N GLY A 55 -13.27 -21.45 -4.21
CA GLY A 55 -14.09 -21.65 -3.01
C GLY A 55 -13.30 -21.77 -1.71
N THR A 56 -11.98 -21.96 -1.76
CA THR A 56 -11.16 -22.09 -0.55
C THR A 56 -11.16 -20.82 0.27
N LEU A 57 -11.02 -19.66 -0.38
CA LEU A 57 -10.98 -18.35 0.30
C LEU A 57 -12.28 -18.07 1.06
N ALA A 58 -13.44 -18.21 0.41
CA ALA A 58 -14.73 -17.93 1.05
C ALA A 58 -14.99 -18.87 2.24
N ARG A 59 -14.71 -20.18 2.08
CA ARG A 59 -14.83 -21.15 3.18
C ARG A 59 -13.92 -20.78 4.35
N LEU A 60 -12.66 -20.48 4.07
CA LEU A 60 -11.68 -20.16 5.11
C LEU A 60 -12.04 -18.84 5.84
N MET A 61 -12.45 -17.82 5.11
CA MET A 61 -12.92 -16.56 5.70
C MET A 61 -14.17 -16.78 6.57
N GLY A 62 -15.09 -17.66 6.17
CA GLY A 62 -16.28 -18.01 6.95
C GLY A 62 -15.97 -18.58 8.33
N GLU A 63 -14.81 -19.21 8.53
CA GLU A 63 -14.33 -19.76 9.80
C GLU A 63 -13.79 -18.69 10.77
N HIS A 64 -13.65 -17.41 10.32
CA HIS A 64 -13.02 -16.33 11.08
C HIS A 64 -13.96 -15.12 11.22
N ASP A 65 -13.64 -14.22 12.12
CA ASP A 65 -14.46 -13.01 12.38
C ASP A 65 -14.23 -11.96 11.31
N PHE A 66 -12.98 -11.77 10.85
CA PHE A 66 -12.63 -10.99 9.67
C PHE A 66 -11.29 -11.45 9.08
N ALA A 67 -10.95 -10.96 7.90
CA ALA A 67 -9.76 -11.37 7.17
C ALA A 67 -8.87 -10.19 6.76
N ILE A 68 -7.60 -10.51 6.53
CA ILE A 68 -6.59 -9.60 5.99
C ILE A 68 -6.02 -10.26 4.76
N GLY A 69 -6.01 -9.54 3.63
CA GLY A 69 -5.43 -9.98 2.38
C GLY A 69 -3.99 -9.49 2.26
N ALA A 70 -3.06 -10.43 2.08
CA ALA A 70 -1.65 -10.18 1.79
C ALA A 70 -1.13 -11.19 0.74
N LEU A 71 -2.02 -11.59 -0.15
CA LEU A 71 -1.71 -12.45 -1.29
C LEU A 71 -1.03 -11.66 -2.43
N PRO A 72 -0.35 -12.32 -3.37
CA PRO A 72 0.08 -11.69 -4.62
C PRO A 72 -1.09 -11.00 -5.33
N SER A 73 -0.85 -9.87 -6.00
CA SER A 73 -1.84 -8.97 -6.60
C SER A 73 -2.88 -9.69 -7.46
N ARG A 74 -2.46 -10.68 -8.25
CA ARG A 74 -3.34 -11.51 -9.09
C ARG A 74 -4.45 -12.26 -8.33
N HIS A 75 -4.35 -12.35 -7.00
CA HIS A 75 -5.35 -13.01 -6.14
C HIS A 75 -6.15 -12.03 -5.28
N GLY A 76 -5.77 -10.75 -5.24
CA GLY A 76 -6.40 -9.74 -4.37
C GLY A 76 -7.87 -9.54 -4.69
N PHE A 77 -8.20 -9.31 -5.94
CA PHE A 77 -9.60 -9.11 -6.36
C PHE A 77 -10.48 -10.34 -6.07
N ALA A 78 -9.93 -11.55 -6.26
CA ALA A 78 -10.62 -12.79 -5.90
C ALA A 78 -10.83 -12.92 -4.38
N ALA A 79 -9.87 -12.47 -3.57
CA ALA A 79 -10.00 -12.44 -2.11
C ALA A 79 -11.10 -11.47 -1.66
N MET A 80 -11.23 -10.30 -2.28
CA MET A 80 -12.31 -9.35 -2.00
C MET A 80 -13.69 -9.93 -2.33
N LYS A 81 -13.84 -10.59 -3.49
CA LYS A 81 -15.08 -11.32 -3.83
C LYS A 81 -15.41 -12.42 -2.83
N ALA A 82 -14.40 -13.20 -2.42
CA ALA A 82 -14.57 -14.25 -1.44
C ALA A 82 -14.99 -13.71 -0.06
N ALA A 83 -14.50 -12.54 0.35
CA ALA A 83 -14.91 -11.87 1.58
C ALA A 83 -16.39 -11.46 1.53
N ILE A 84 -16.85 -10.93 0.40
CA ILE A 84 -18.27 -10.60 0.17
C ILE A 84 -19.13 -11.86 0.23
N GLU A 85 -18.72 -12.94 -0.43
CA GLU A 85 -19.42 -14.24 -0.40
C GLU A 85 -19.50 -14.81 1.03
N ALA A 86 -18.38 -14.76 1.76
CA ALA A 86 -18.29 -15.23 3.14
C ALA A 86 -18.99 -14.32 4.15
N LYS A 87 -19.41 -13.11 3.75
CA LYS A 87 -19.95 -12.04 4.60
C LYS A 87 -18.97 -11.69 5.72
N ARG A 88 -17.72 -11.45 5.37
CA ARG A 88 -16.65 -11.07 6.29
C ARG A 88 -15.98 -9.79 5.82
N ASN A 89 -15.69 -8.89 6.76
CA ASN A 89 -14.89 -7.71 6.49
C ASN A 89 -13.48 -8.12 6.07
N LEU A 90 -12.87 -7.33 5.18
CA LEU A 90 -11.53 -7.56 4.68
C LEU A 90 -10.73 -6.25 4.67
N VAL A 91 -9.50 -6.31 5.17
CA VAL A 91 -8.46 -5.30 4.94
C VAL A 91 -7.44 -5.92 4.00
N ASP A 92 -7.19 -5.32 2.85
CA ASP A 92 -6.35 -5.91 1.82
C ASP A 92 -5.20 -4.98 1.42
N VAL A 93 -3.98 -5.52 1.32
CA VAL A 93 -2.77 -4.77 0.94
C VAL A 93 -2.33 -5.06 -0.49
N SER A 94 -2.99 -5.98 -1.19
CA SER A 94 -2.60 -6.37 -2.54
C SER A 94 -2.87 -5.24 -3.55
N PHE A 95 -1.90 -5.04 -4.45
CA PHE A 95 -1.99 -4.05 -5.53
C PHE A 95 -2.59 -4.71 -6.79
N CYS A 96 -3.87 -5.11 -6.73
CA CYS A 96 -4.54 -5.78 -7.84
C CYS A 96 -4.77 -4.83 -9.04
N GLY A 97 -4.84 -5.40 -10.25
CA GLY A 97 -4.99 -4.60 -11.48
C GLY A 97 -6.42 -4.15 -11.76
N GLU A 98 -7.41 -4.80 -11.14
CA GLU A 98 -8.83 -4.55 -11.34
C GLU A 98 -9.29 -3.28 -10.62
N ASP A 99 -10.41 -2.73 -11.06
CA ASP A 99 -11.09 -1.65 -10.34
C ASP A 99 -11.86 -2.22 -9.14
N VAL A 100 -11.34 -2.00 -7.95
CA VAL A 100 -11.94 -2.51 -6.71
C VAL A 100 -13.30 -1.87 -6.40
N LEU A 101 -13.58 -0.67 -6.92
CA LEU A 101 -14.85 0.03 -6.71
C LEU A 101 -16.03 -0.68 -7.39
N GLU A 102 -15.78 -1.53 -8.41
CA GLU A 102 -16.81 -2.37 -9.01
C GLU A 102 -17.49 -3.32 -8.01
N LEU A 103 -16.84 -3.59 -6.87
CA LEU A 103 -17.38 -4.46 -5.81
C LEU A 103 -18.25 -3.71 -4.77
N ASP A 104 -18.37 -2.37 -4.85
CA ASP A 104 -19.01 -1.56 -3.82
C ASP A 104 -20.48 -1.96 -3.57
N ASP A 105 -21.28 -2.07 -4.62
CA ASP A 105 -22.69 -2.44 -4.51
C ASP A 105 -22.87 -3.85 -3.92
N ALA A 106 -22.03 -4.79 -4.33
CA ALA A 106 -22.09 -6.16 -3.82
C ALA A 106 -21.67 -6.23 -2.35
N ALA A 107 -20.65 -5.47 -1.95
CA ALA A 107 -20.19 -5.38 -0.57
C ALA A 107 -21.26 -4.72 0.32
N ARG A 108 -21.90 -3.63 -0.14
CA ARG A 108 -23.03 -2.98 0.54
C ARG A 108 -24.20 -3.94 0.73
N ALA A 109 -24.59 -4.64 -0.31
CA ALA A 109 -25.71 -5.59 -0.28
C ALA A 109 -25.44 -6.76 0.70
N ALA A 110 -24.17 -7.19 0.81
CA ALA A 110 -23.75 -8.23 1.74
C ALA A 110 -23.57 -7.74 3.19
N GLY A 111 -23.57 -6.42 3.44
CA GLY A 111 -23.28 -5.82 4.74
C GLY A 111 -21.79 -5.93 5.13
N VAL A 112 -20.90 -5.94 4.16
CA VAL A 112 -19.45 -6.19 4.31
C VAL A 112 -18.68 -4.92 4.02
N THR A 113 -17.65 -4.64 4.81
CA THR A 113 -16.67 -3.57 4.58
C THR A 113 -15.39 -4.18 3.97
N ILE A 114 -15.02 -3.72 2.79
CA ILE A 114 -13.74 -4.04 2.14
C ILE A 114 -12.86 -2.78 2.18
N ILE A 115 -11.70 -2.87 2.81
CA ILE A 115 -10.69 -1.79 2.83
C ILE A 115 -9.53 -2.24 1.95
N PRO A 116 -9.53 -1.86 0.66
CA PRO A 116 -8.47 -2.23 -0.27
C PRO A 116 -7.26 -1.32 -0.12
N ASP A 117 -6.16 -1.71 -0.80
CA ASP A 117 -4.98 -0.86 -0.97
C ASP A 117 -4.42 -0.30 0.36
N ALA A 118 -4.49 -1.09 1.46
CA ALA A 118 -4.11 -0.64 2.80
C ALA A 118 -2.59 -0.69 3.04
N GLY A 119 -1.82 -0.12 2.11
CA GLY A 119 -0.35 -0.09 2.12
C GLY A 119 0.26 1.29 2.34
N LEU A 120 1.40 1.54 1.69
CA LEU A 120 2.09 2.83 1.71
C LEU A 120 1.48 3.82 0.70
N ALA A 121 1.51 3.43 -0.58
CA ALA A 121 0.93 4.14 -1.72
C ALA A 121 0.63 3.13 -2.85
N PRO A 122 -0.64 2.82 -3.02
CA PRO A 122 -1.80 3.33 -2.29
C PRO A 122 -1.83 2.90 -0.81
N GLY A 123 -2.45 3.73 0.04
CA GLY A 123 -2.62 3.48 1.46
C GLY A 123 -2.42 4.72 2.32
N ILE A 124 -1.24 4.95 2.90
CA ILE A 124 -0.92 6.17 3.66
C ILE A 124 -1.15 7.42 2.78
N SER A 125 -0.75 7.37 1.52
CA SER A 125 -1.00 8.46 0.56
C SER A 125 -2.48 8.81 0.45
N ASN A 126 -3.32 7.79 0.32
CA ASN A 126 -4.77 7.92 0.22
C ASN A 126 -5.38 8.46 1.51
N LEU A 127 -4.96 7.91 2.66
CA LEU A 127 -5.43 8.34 3.99
C LEU A 127 -5.24 9.85 4.20
N VAL A 128 -4.03 10.35 3.91
CA VAL A 128 -3.72 11.78 4.15
C VAL A 128 -4.35 12.68 3.08
N ALA A 129 -4.47 12.22 1.84
CA ALA A 129 -5.18 12.94 0.79
C ALA A 129 -6.67 13.07 1.11
N GLY A 130 -7.30 11.97 1.57
CA GLY A 130 -8.71 11.93 1.93
C GLY A 130 -9.06 12.84 3.12
N GLU A 131 -8.22 12.86 4.17
CA GLU A 131 -8.39 13.77 5.30
C GLU A 131 -8.30 15.22 4.88
N ALA A 132 -7.28 15.58 4.12
CA ALA A 132 -7.10 16.95 3.67
C ALA A 132 -8.24 17.41 2.73
N TYR A 133 -8.69 16.51 1.84
CA TYR A 133 -9.85 16.77 0.99
C TYR A 133 -11.14 16.95 1.82
N ALA A 134 -11.37 16.10 2.83
CA ALA A 134 -12.55 16.23 3.69
C ALA A 134 -12.55 17.54 4.49
N ARG A 135 -11.38 18.01 4.90
CA ARG A 135 -11.19 19.23 5.70
C ARG A 135 -11.25 20.52 4.88
N ARG A 136 -10.70 20.52 3.65
CA ARG A 136 -10.51 21.73 2.83
C ARG A 136 -11.26 21.73 1.48
N GLY A 137 -11.90 20.62 1.12
CA GLY A 137 -12.46 20.44 -0.21
C GLY A 137 -11.42 20.13 -1.28
N ALA A 138 -11.85 20.11 -2.54
CA ALA A 138 -11.02 19.75 -3.67
C ALA A 138 -9.82 20.71 -3.85
N PRO A 139 -8.57 20.20 -3.83
CA PRO A 139 -7.41 21.01 -4.20
C PRO A 139 -7.39 21.27 -5.72
N GLN A 140 -6.67 22.31 -6.14
CA GLN A 140 -6.38 22.57 -7.55
C GLN A 140 -5.38 21.55 -8.13
N GLU A 141 -4.55 20.97 -7.28
CA GLU A 141 -3.55 19.98 -7.67
C GLU A 141 -3.27 19.03 -6.52
N LEU A 142 -3.19 17.73 -6.82
CA LEU A 142 -2.71 16.66 -5.94
C LEU A 142 -1.57 15.92 -6.64
N VAL A 143 -0.38 15.95 -6.06
CA VAL A 143 0.77 15.18 -6.54
C VAL A 143 1.27 14.27 -5.43
N ILE A 144 1.30 12.98 -5.70
CA ILE A 144 1.90 11.95 -4.85
C ILE A 144 3.24 11.55 -5.49
N MET A 145 4.29 11.50 -4.71
CA MET A 145 5.59 10.99 -5.15
C MET A 145 6.05 9.97 -4.11
N VAL A 146 6.25 8.74 -4.52
CA VAL A 146 6.60 7.64 -3.62
C VAL A 146 7.66 6.73 -4.22
N GLY A 147 8.54 6.19 -3.39
CA GLY A 147 9.50 5.19 -3.87
C GLY A 147 10.26 4.51 -2.75
N GLY A 148 10.61 3.26 -3.03
CA GLY A 148 11.59 2.49 -2.28
C GLY A 148 12.89 2.42 -3.08
N VAL A 149 14.02 2.72 -2.46
CA VAL A 149 15.35 2.73 -3.07
C VAL A 149 16.37 2.09 -2.12
N ALA A 150 17.53 1.69 -2.62
CA ALA A 150 18.63 1.31 -1.73
C ALA A 150 19.14 2.53 -0.95
N GLN A 151 19.50 2.38 0.33
CA GLN A 151 20.11 3.46 1.11
C GLN A 151 21.44 3.91 0.49
N ASP A 152 22.21 2.96 -0.01
CA ASP A 152 23.43 3.23 -0.78
C ASP A 152 23.08 3.32 -2.26
N ARG A 153 23.12 4.54 -2.79
CA ARG A 153 22.86 4.84 -4.21
C ARG A 153 23.85 4.19 -5.19
N SER A 154 24.99 3.70 -4.71
CA SER A 154 25.99 3.01 -5.54
C SER A 154 25.59 1.56 -5.87
N GLN A 155 24.57 1.02 -5.18
CA GLN A 155 24.02 -0.29 -5.53
C GLN A 155 23.50 -0.32 -6.97
N PRO A 156 23.47 -1.47 -7.63
CA PRO A 156 22.95 -1.58 -8.99
C PRO A 156 21.59 -0.91 -9.13
N TYR A 157 21.46 -0.02 -10.09
CA TYR A 157 20.27 0.80 -10.34
C TYR A 157 19.85 1.69 -9.15
N GLY A 158 20.66 1.79 -8.07
CA GLY A 158 20.28 2.43 -6.82
C GLY A 158 19.08 1.77 -6.14
N TYR A 159 18.83 0.49 -6.41
CA TYR A 159 17.63 -0.21 -6.03
C TYR A 159 17.93 -1.47 -5.18
N CYS A 160 17.00 -1.84 -4.30
CA CYS A 160 16.95 -3.14 -3.66
C CYS A 160 15.52 -3.69 -3.70
N VAL A 161 15.42 -5.00 -3.93
CA VAL A 161 14.13 -5.69 -4.00
C VAL A 161 13.61 -5.94 -2.59
N THR A 162 12.48 -5.31 -2.26
CA THR A 162 11.84 -5.40 -0.93
C THR A 162 10.38 -5.80 -0.99
N TRP A 163 9.83 -5.97 -2.19
CA TRP A 163 8.44 -6.36 -2.44
C TRP A 163 8.32 -7.17 -3.74
N SER A 164 7.10 -7.45 -4.20
CA SER A 164 6.83 -8.26 -5.38
C SER A 164 7.49 -7.69 -6.64
N LEU A 165 8.35 -8.47 -7.28
CA LEU A 165 8.96 -8.08 -8.55
C LEU A 165 7.95 -8.04 -9.70
N ASP A 166 6.95 -8.93 -9.67
CA ASP A 166 5.92 -8.96 -10.71
C ASP A 166 5.10 -7.66 -10.69
N ASP A 167 4.72 -7.20 -9.49
CA ASP A 167 3.98 -5.96 -9.31
C ASP A 167 4.85 -4.73 -9.60
N LEU A 168 6.14 -4.79 -9.26
CA LEU A 168 7.11 -3.74 -9.62
C LEU A 168 7.23 -3.58 -11.14
N LEU A 169 7.21 -4.67 -11.90
CA LEU A 169 7.27 -4.60 -13.36
C LEU A 169 6.08 -3.85 -13.95
N GLU A 170 4.90 -4.04 -13.38
CA GLU A 170 3.70 -3.32 -13.82
C GLU A 170 3.87 -1.80 -13.71
N GLU A 171 4.58 -1.29 -12.69
CA GLU A 171 4.90 0.14 -12.56
C GLU A 171 5.76 0.69 -13.72
N TYR A 172 6.53 -0.18 -14.39
CA TYR A 172 7.44 0.22 -15.49
C TYR A 172 6.85 -0.04 -16.88
N ILE A 173 5.70 -0.72 -16.98
CA ILE A 173 5.10 -1.13 -18.26
C ILE A 173 3.75 -0.46 -18.46
N ARG A 174 2.94 -0.38 -17.41
CA ARG A 174 1.57 0.13 -17.47
C ARG A 174 1.57 1.65 -17.67
N PRO A 175 0.85 2.19 -18.68
CA PRO A 175 0.63 3.63 -18.77
C PRO A 175 0.02 4.18 -17.48
N ALA A 176 0.54 5.30 -17.02
CA ALA A 176 0.04 5.95 -15.81
C ALA A 176 -1.28 6.66 -16.08
N ARG A 177 -2.31 6.36 -15.29
CA ARG A 177 -3.57 7.12 -15.30
C ARG A 177 -3.40 8.33 -14.39
N ILE A 178 -3.68 9.51 -14.94
CA ILE A 178 -3.63 10.80 -14.23
C ILE A 178 -4.91 11.59 -14.50
N VAL A 179 -5.16 12.62 -13.71
CA VAL A 179 -6.20 13.62 -14.04
C VAL A 179 -5.52 14.87 -14.55
N GLN A 180 -5.91 15.31 -15.72
CA GLN A 180 -5.43 16.55 -16.35
C GLN A 180 -6.61 17.35 -16.88
N GLY A 181 -6.72 18.62 -16.46
CA GLY A 181 -7.87 19.48 -16.81
C GLY A 181 -9.21 18.88 -16.38
N GLY A 182 -9.26 18.14 -15.26
CA GLY A 182 -10.47 17.49 -14.75
C GLY A 182 -10.88 16.22 -15.50
N ARG A 183 -10.01 15.66 -16.35
CA ARG A 183 -10.28 14.44 -17.13
C ARG A 183 -9.22 13.39 -16.86
N GLN A 184 -9.65 12.15 -16.72
CA GLN A 184 -8.71 11.03 -16.66
C GLN A 184 -8.04 10.83 -18.03
N VAL A 185 -6.72 10.76 -18.04
CA VAL A 185 -5.90 10.52 -19.22
C VAL A 185 -4.80 9.53 -18.89
N ALA A 186 -4.38 8.75 -19.88
CA ALA A 186 -3.23 7.84 -19.75
C ALA A 186 -1.99 8.51 -20.37
N VAL A 187 -0.89 8.52 -19.62
CA VAL A 187 0.39 9.04 -20.08
C VAL A 187 1.44 7.91 -20.08
N PRO A 188 2.46 7.98 -20.95
CA PRO A 188 3.52 6.97 -20.94
C PRO A 188 4.24 6.92 -19.59
N VAL A 189 4.58 5.72 -19.13
CA VAL A 189 5.51 5.54 -18.02
C VAL A 189 6.84 6.22 -18.33
N PHE A 190 7.55 6.66 -17.31
CA PHE A 190 8.76 7.50 -17.40
C PHE A 190 8.54 8.91 -17.98
N SER A 191 7.31 9.32 -18.28
CA SER A 191 7.03 10.71 -18.66
C SER A 191 6.95 11.61 -17.42
N GLY A 192 6.92 12.94 -17.65
CA GLY A 192 6.81 13.92 -16.57
C GLY A 192 7.98 13.90 -15.58
N MET A 193 9.19 13.55 -16.07
CA MET A 193 10.41 13.48 -15.26
C MET A 193 10.71 14.82 -14.60
N VAL A 194 10.93 14.77 -13.27
CA VAL A 194 11.38 15.92 -12.47
C VAL A 194 12.46 15.50 -11.47
N ARG A 195 13.27 16.46 -11.04
CA ARG A 195 14.20 16.30 -9.92
C ARG A 195 13.57 16.83 -8.65
N VAL A 196 13.70 16.08 -7.57
CA VAL A 196 13.04 16.34 -6.31
C VAL A 196 14.05 16.30 -5.19
N PRO A 197 14.38 17.46 -4.58
CA PRO A 197 15.21 17.47 -3.38
C PRO A 197 14.39 16.95 -2.19
N VAL A 198 14.96 16.01 -1.43
CA VAL A 198 14.35 15.43 -0.24
C VAL A 198 15.29 15.64 0.95
N GLU A 199 14.80 16.32 1.97
CA GLU A 199 15.59 16.63 3.17
C GLU A 199 16.06 15.34 3.85
N GLY A 200 17.34 15.30 4.24
CA GLY A 200 17.96 14.13 4.89
C GLY A 200 18.15 12.91 3.97
N VAL A 201 17.84 13.03 2.67
CA VAL A 201 18.04 11.97 1.65
C VAL A 201 18.95 12.46 0.51
N GLY A 202 18.63 13.60 -0.08
CA GLY A 202 19.29 14.13 -1.25
C GLY A 202 18.33 14.31 -2.41
N GLU A 203 18.86 14.43 -3.63
CA GLU A 203 18.05 14.58 -4.82
C GLU A 203 17.61 13.22 -5.37
N LEU A 204 16.32 13.07 -5.64
CA LEU A 204 15.70 11.93 -6.33
C LEU A 204 15.18 12.36 -7.71
N GLU A 205 14.97 11.42 -8.61
CA GLU A 205 14.17 11.62 -9.81
C GLU A 205 12.77 11.03 -9.62
N ALA A 206 11.77 11.68 -10.21
CA ALA A 206 10.38 11.23 -10.17
C ALA A 206 9.79 11.21 -11.57
N PHE A 207 9.04 10.16 -11.90
CA PHE A 207 8.34 10.00 -13.19
C PHE A 207 6.96 9.39 -12.96
N TYR A 208 6.02 9.63 -13.86
CA TYR A 208 4.65 9.12 -13.73
C TYR A 208 4.60 7.59 -13.65
N SER A 209 3.79 7.10 -12.74
CA SER A 209 3.41 5.71 -12.50
C SER A 209 1.92 5.61 -12.17
N ASP A 210 1.31 4.42 -12.34
CA ASP A 210 -0.13 4.19 -12.21
C ASP A 210 -0.54 3.85 -10.77
N GLY A 211 -0.47 4.82 -9.86
CA GLY A 211 -0.74 4.62 -8.45
C GLY A 211 -1.89 5.43 -7.83
N LEU A 212 -2.55 6.33 -8.59
CA LEU A 212 -3.69 7.11 -8.06
C LEU A 212 -4.87 6.24 -7.63
N ARG A 213 -5.12 5.15 -8.33
CA ARG A 213 -6.15 4.15 -7.99
C ARG A 213 -7.52 4.80 -7.79
N SER A 214 -8.16 4.50 -6.67
CA SER A 214 -9.49 5.00 -6.28
C SER A 214 -9.57 6.52 -6.11
N LEU A 215 -8.45 7.23 -5.90
CA LEU A 215 -8.47 8.69 -5.71
C LEU A 215 -9.10 9.44 -6.88
N MET A 216 -8.98 8.93 -8.10
CA MET A 216 -9.56 9.56 -9.29
C MET A 216 -11.08 9.62 -9.25
N ASP A 217 -11.70 8.66 -8.57
CA ASP A 217 -13.16 8.53 -8.48
C ASP A 217 -13.71 9.03 -7.13
N THR A 218 -12.91 8.90 -6.07
CA THR A 218 -13.33 9.22 -4.69
C THR A 218 -13.05 10.67 -4.28
N LEU A 219 -12.18 11.39 -5.01
CA LEU A 219 -11.89 12.82 -4.80
C LEU A 219 -12.33 13.68 -6.00
N PRO A 220 -13.64 13.77 -6.27
CA PRO A 220 -14.14 14.50 -7.43
C PRO A 220 -13.80 16.01 -7.37
N GLY A 221 -13.67 16.61 -8.54
CA GLY A 221 -13.46 18.06 -8.67
C GLY A 221 -11.99 18.50 -8.52
N VAL A 222 -11.05 17.60 -8.37
CA VAL A 222 -9.61 17.90 -8.44
C VAL A 222 -9.17 17.90 -9.91
N PRO A 223 -8.79 19.06 -10.49
CA PRO A 223 -8.51 19.14 -11.92
C PRO A 223 -7.14 18.54 -12.32
N GLU A 224 -6.19 18.47 -11.41
CA GLU A 224 -4.85 17.96 -11.67
C GLU A 224 -4.47 16.95 -10.59
N MET A 225 -4.32 15.67 -10.96
CA MET A 225 -3.83 14.61 -10.06
C MET A 225 -2.79 13.76 -10.78
N GLY A 226 -1.73 13.40 -10.06
CA GLY A 226 -0.73 12.47 -10.56
C GLY A 226 0.03 11.78 -9.46
N GLU A 227 0.41 10.52 -9.72
CA GLU A 227 1.40 9.82 -8.92
C GLU A 227 2.68 9.63 -9.72
N LYS A 228 3.81 9.74 -9.04
CA LYS A 228 5.14 9.53 -9.58
C LYS A 228 5.96 8.61 -8.71
N THR A 229 6.64 7.67 -9.35
CA THR A 229 7.63 6.82 -8.67
C THR A 229 8.93 7.59 -8.47
N LEU A 230 9.46 7.56 -7.24
CA LEU A 230 10.75 8.14 -6.86
C LEU A 230 11.88 7.11 -7.00
N ARG A 231 13.00 7.52 -7.59
CA ARG A 231 14.22 6.71 -7.72
C ARG A 231 15.47 7.58 -7.60
N TRP A 232 16.61 6.96 -7.39
CA TRP A 232 17.89 7.68 -7.49
C TRP A 232 18.11 8.19 -8.91
N PRO A 233 18.75 9.37 -9.07
CA PRO A 233 19.01 9.95 -10.37
C PRO A 233 19.76 9.00 -11.33
N GLY A 234 19.22 8.84 -12.54
CA GLY A 234 19.76 7.95 -13.58
C GLY A 234 19.15 6.54 -13.60
N HIS A 235 18.29 6.20 -12.64
CA HIS A 235 17.62 4.91 -12.61
C HIS A 235 16.75 4.68 -13.86
N ALA A 236 15.87 5.64 -14.19
CA ALA A 236 14.98 5.51 -15.34
C ALA A 236 15.75 5.30 -16.65
N GLU A 237 16.85 6.02 -16.85
CA GLU A 237 17.74 5.87 -18.02
C GLU A 237 18.32 4.45 -18.09
N ALA A 238 18.78 3.92 -16.95
CA ALA A 238 19.42 2.61 -16.88
C ALA A 238 18.42 1.45 -17.07
N VAL A 239 17.16 1.59 -16.62
CA VAL A 239 16.17 0.49 -16.67
C VAL A 239 15.34 0.48 -17.95
N LYS A 240 15.13 1.61 -18.64
CA LYS A 240 14.37 1.67 -19.91
C LYS A 240 14.79 0.63 -20.95
N PRO A 241 16.07 0.42 -21.24
CA PRO A 241 16.51 -0.61 -22.19
C PRO A 241 16.16 -2.03 -21.71
N LEU A 242 16.21 -2.27 -20.38
CA LEU A 242 15.87 -3.57 -19.79
C LEU A 242 14.37 -3.86 -19.87
N VAL A 243 13.54 -2.84 -19.65
CA VAL A 243 12.08 -2.92 -19.84
C VAL A 243 11.77 -3.25 -21.30
N ALA A 244 12.35 -2.52 -22.24
CA ALA A 244 12.14 -2.76 -23.66
C ALA A 244 12.59 -4.16 -24.12
N ALA A 245 13.61 -4.72 -23.48
CA ALA A 245 14.13 -6.06 -23.76
C ALA A 245 13.42 -7.18 -22.97
N GLY A 246 12.45 -6.85 -22.09
CA GLY A 246 11.78 -7.82 -21.21
C GLY A 246 12.69 -8.48 -20.17
N ARG A 247 13.83 -7.85 -19.83
CA ARG A 247 14.89 -8.41 -18.97
C ARG A 247 14.96 -7.79 -17.57
N LEU A 248 14.10 -6.82 -17.26
CA LEU A 248 14.18 -6.07 -16.01
C LEU A 248 14.05 -6.97 -14.79
N ALA A 249 13.09 -7.90 -14.76
CA ALA A 249 12.88 -8.80 -13.62
C ALA A 249 14.09 -9.69 -13.33
N GLU A 250 14.67 -10.27 -14.39
CA GLU A 250 15.86 -11.10 -14.29
C GLU A 250 17.03 -10.30 -13.69
N GLU A 251 17.28 -9.11 -14.23
CA GLU A 251 18.38 -8.25 -13.85
C GLU A 251 18.21 -7.75 -12.40
N LEU A 252 17.03 -7.30 -12.00
CA LEU A 252 16.77 -6.86 -10.63
C LEU A 252 16.89 -8.01 -9.63
N ARG A 253 16.38 -9.20 -9.98
CA ARG A 253 16.51 -10.39 -9.11
C ARG A 253 17.96 -10.77 -8.93
N ALA A 254 18.76 -10.73 -9.98
CA ALA A 254 20.16 -11.12 -9.94
C ALA A 254 21.05 -10.12 -9.19
N ARG A 255 20.77 -8.82 -9.30
CA ARG A 255 21.70 -7.77 -8.85
C ARG A 255 21.19 -6.89 -7.72
N CYS A 256 19.87 -6.87 -7.46
CA CYS A 256 19.26 -6.01 -6.45
C CYS A 256 18.64 -6.77 -5.28
N THR A 257 18.82 -8.09 -5.21
CA THR A 257 18.45 -8.91 -4.02
C THR A 257 19.58 -8.82 -3.01
N LEU A 258 19.49 -7.84 -2.10
CA LEU A 258 20.52 -7.55 -1.09
C LEU A 258 20.23 -8.29 0.22
N THR A 259 21.29 -8.60 0.99
CA THR A 259 21.20 -9.21 2.33
C THR A 259 22.18 -8.53 3.27
N PRO A 260 21.70 -7.73 4.28
CA PRO A 260 20.32 -7.30 4.47
C PRO A 260 19.87 -6.32 3.39
N PRO A 261 18.55 -6.25 3.11
CA PRO A 261 17.99 -5.31 2.14
C PRO A 261 17.84 -3.90 2.75
N LEU A 262 18.96 -3.18 2.83
CA LEU A 262 19.03 -1.83 3.41
C LEU A 262 18.31 -0.84 2.50
N ASP A 263 17.00 -0.73 2.65
CA ASP A 263 16.15 0.15 1.87
C ASP A 263 15.87 1.49 2.56
N LEU A 264 15.45 2.42 1.76
CA LEU A 264 14.94 3.74 2.11
C LEU A 264 13.62 3.93 1.37
N VAL A 265 12.57 4.30 2.09
CA VAL A 265 11.27 4.69 1.54
C VAL A 265 11.08 6.18 1.71
N VAL A 266 10.58 6.82 0.66
CA VAL A 266 10.18 8.23 0.66
C VAL A 266 8.75 8.33 0.12
N LEU A 267 7.88 9.02 0.84
CA LEU A 267 6.57 9.46 0.37
C LEU A 267 6.49 10.97 0.53
N LEU A 268 6.21 11.66 -0.57
CA LEU A 268 5.92 13.08 -0.60
C LEU A 268 4.53 13.25 -1.20
N LEU A 269 3.68 14.00 -0.52
CA LEU A 269 2.37 14.37 -1.02
C LEU A 269 2.26 15.87 -0.96
N ARG A 270 1.81 16.46 -2.07
CA ARG A 270 1.58 17.89 -2.20
C ARG A 270 0.15 18.14 -2.68
N MET A 271 -0.57 18.96 -1.95
CA MET A 271 -1.88 19.44 -2.34
C MET A 271 -1.88 20.97 -2.35
N ARG A 272 -2.39 21.56 -3.42
CA ARG A 272 -2.41 23.02 -3.59
C ARG A 272 -3.85 23.50 -3.77
N TRP A 273 -4.24 24.46 -2.94
CA TRP A 273 -5.48 25.21 -3.03
C TRP A 273 -5.18 26.65 -3.46
N ALA A 274 -6.24 27.44 -3.67
CA ALA A 274 -6.09 28.86 -4.02
C ALA A 274 -5.43 29.69 -2.90
N ASP A 275 -5.60 29.25 -1.66
CA ASP A 275 -5.17 29.94 -0.42
C ASP A 275 -3.93 29.33 0.21
N GLY A 276 -3.26 28.38 -0.43
CA GLY A 276 -2.03 27.80 0.09
C GLY A 276 -1.77 26.36 -0.33
N GLU A 277 -0.69 25.82 0.16
CA GLU A 277 -0.22 24.46 -0.15
C GLU A 277 -0.01 23.66 1.13
N GLU A 278 -0.32 22.38 1.08
CA GLU A 278 -0.02 21.42 2.12
C GLU A 278 0.93 20.34 1.58
N ARG A 279 1.99 20.11 2.33
CA ARG A 279 2.97 19.06 2.02
C ARG A 279 3.03 18.07 3.17
N ILE A 280 3.05 16.79 2.82
CA ILE A 280 3.25 15.70 3.74
C ILE A 280 4.47 14.92 3.28
N THR A 281 5.35 14.62 4.23
CA THR A 281 6.60 13.89 3.98
C THR A 281 6.71 12.72 4.96
N LEU A 282 7.05 11.55 4.43
CA LEU A 282 7.48 10.39 5.18
C LEU A 282 8.82 9.93 4.62
N VAL A 283 9.78 9.71 5.52
CA VAL A 283 11.06 9.07 5.20
C VAL A 283 11.27 7.96 6.22
N ASP A 284 11.33 6.73 5.76
CA ASP A 284 11.60 5.56 6.61
C ASP A 284 12.82 4.78 6.06
N ARG A 285 13.50 4.06 6.93
CA ARG A 285 14.69 3.29 6.61
C ARG A 285 14.59 1.88 7.18
N TYR A 286 15.36 0.96 6.60
CA TYR A 286 15.59 -0.34 7.20
C TYR A 286 15.90 -0.18 8.70
N ASP A 287 15.21 -0.96 9.52
CA ASP A 287 15.42 -0.97 10.97
C ASP A 287 16.33 -2.14 11.39
N PRO A 288 17.56 -1.87 11.82
CA PRO A 288 18.49 -2.93 12.20
C PRO A 288 18.09 -3.67 13.49
N VAL A 289 17.23 -3.08 14.32
CA VAL A 289 16.78 -3.70 15.57
C VAL A 289 15.75 -4.80 15.30
N THR A 290 14.79 -4.53 14.43
CA THR A 290 13.74 -5.49 14.06
C THR A 290 14.10 -6.33 12.83
N GLY A 291 15.08 -5.89 12.03
CA GLY A 291 15.41 -6.48 10.74
C GLY A 291 14.38 -6.21 9.65
N LEU A 292 13.46 -5.28 9.88
CA LEU A 292 12.42 -4.95 8.92
C LEU A 292 12.89 -3.89 7.92
N THR A 293 12.54 -4.10 6.65
CA THR A 293 12.72 -3.10 5.60
C THR A 293 11.79 -1.91 5.82
N ALA A 294 12.17 -0.73 5.33
CA ALA A 294 11.31 0.45 5.33
C ALA A 294 9.99 0.16 4.58
N MET A 295 10.06 -0.58 3.47
CA MET A 295 8.88 -1.01 2.72
C MET A 295 7.96 -1.90 3.56
N ALA A 296 8.49 -2.87 4.30
CA ALA A 296 7.69 -3.72 5.18
C ALA A 296 7.06 -2.90 6.33
N ARG A 297 7.83 -2.00 6.94
CA ARG A 297 7.34 -1.13 8.02
C ARG A 297 6.20 -0.24 7.56
N THR A 298 6.37 0.47 6.46
CA THR A 298 5.37 1.43 5.96
C THR A 298 4.15 0.74 5.37
N THR A 299 4.29 -0.42 4.74
CA THR A 299 3.20 -1.16 4.11
C THR A 299 2.47 -2.07 5.11
N ALA A 300 3.19 -3.00 5.76
CA ALA A 300 2.56 -3.97 6.66
C ALA A 300 1.97 -3.31 7.91
N PHE A 301 2.61 -2.28 8.46
CA PHE A 301 2.05 -1.60 9.63
C PHE A 301 0.80 -0.79 9.28
N THR A 302 0.69 -0.23 8.07
CA THR A 302 -0.57 0.39 7.64
C THR A 302 -1.72 -0.61 7.64
N THR A 303 -1.51 -1.78 7.06
CA THR A 303 -2.51 -2.86 7.07
C THR A 303 -2.82 -3.32 8.49
N ALA A 304 -1.80 -3.53 9.32
CA ALA A 304 -1.97 -3.99 10.69
C ALA A 304 -2.73 -2.97 11.56
N VAL A 305 -2.41 -1.69 11.43
CA VAL A 305 -3.11 -0.59 12.13
C VAL A 305 -4.55 -0.47 11.66
N THR A 306 -4.80 -0.60 10.34
CA THR A 306 -6.17 -0.64 9.80
C THR A 306 -6.95 -1.82 10.39
N ALA A 307 -6.34 -2.99 10.47
CA ALA A 307 -6.96 -4.16 11.08
C ALA A 307 -7.20 -3.99 12.58
N GLN A 308 -6.29 -3.36 13.31
CA GLN A 308 -6.46 -3.01 14.74
C GLN A 308 -7.60 -2.02 14.93
N MET A 309 -7.73 -1.02 14.06
CA MET A 309 -8.84 -0.06 14.05
C MET A 309 -10.19 -0.79 13.90
N VAL A 310 -10.29 -1.69 12.91
CA VAL A 310 -11.49 -2.51 12.70
C VAL A 310 -11.77 -3.42 13.90
N ALA A 311 -10.75 -4.10 14.43
CA ALA A 311 -10.87 -4.96 15.61
C ALA A 311 -11.29 -4.18 16.87
N GLY A 312 -10.89 -2.91 16.96
CA GLY A 312 -11.27 -1.98 18.02
C GLY A 312 -12.68 -1.39 17.88
N GLY A 313 -13.43 -1.78 16.85
CA GLY A 313 -14.83 -1.36 16.63
C GLY A 313 -14.99 -0.07 15.82
N ILE A 314 -13.90 0.52 15.29
CA ILE A 314 -14.00 1.61 14.32
C ILE A 314 -14.08 0.97 12.92
N VAL A 315 -15.28 0.54 12.56
CA VAL A 315 -15.55 -0.12 11.27
C VAL A 315 -16.21 0.89 10.33
N PRO A 316 -15.64 1.15 9.15
CA PRO A 316 -16.30 1.98 8.14
C PRO A 316 -17.61 1.33 7.69
N PRO A 317 -18.54 2.10 7.09
CA PRO A 317 -19.81 1.56 6.62
C PRO A 317 -19.59 0.46 5.56
N PRO A 318 -20.57 -0.46 5.38
CA PRO A 318 -20.49 -1.47 4.33
C PRO A 318 -20.27 -0.87 2.95
N GLY A 319 -19.49 -1.56 2.14
CA GLY A 319 -19.04 -1.15 0.81
C GLY A 319 -17.53 -1.26 0.66
N VAL A 320 -17.02 -0.82 -0.47
CA VAL A 320 -15.58 -0.65 -0.70
C VAL A 320 -15.16 0.70 -0.12
N GLN A 321 -14.27 0.66 0.86
CA GLN A 321 -13.86 1.81 1.67
C GLN A 321 -12.33 1.99 1.60
N PRO A 322 -11.77 2.48 0.47
CA PRO A 322 -10.34 2.79 0.43
C PRO A 322 -9.99 3.87 1.47
N LEU A 323 -8.71 3.95 1.85
CA LEU A 323 -8.29 4.73 3.02
C LEU A 323 -8.60 6.23 2.92
N GLU A 324 -8.76 6.80 1.73
CA GLU A 324 -9.24 8.19 1.57
C GLU A 324 -10.70 8.37 2.00
N LEU A 325 -11.53 7.33 1.88
CA LEU A 325 -12.91 7.37 2.40
C LEU A 325 -12.93 7.11 3.90
N VAL A 326 -12.11 6.18 4.39
CA VAL A 326 -11.93 5.90 5.82
C VAL A 326 -11.49 7.15 6.58
N ALA A 327 -10.59 7.93 6.00
CA ALA A 327 -10.05 9.16 6.59
C ALA A 327 -11.06 10.29 6.77
N ARG A 328 -12.25 10.20 6.16
CA ARG A 328 -13.35 11.17 6.37
C ARG A 328 -13.95 11.09 7.77
N ASP A 329 -13.81 9.98 8.48
CA ASP A 329 -14.09 9.89 9.92
C ASP A 329 -12.84 10.33 10.71
N PRO A 330 -12.90 11.46 11.45
CA PRO A 330 -11.76 11.95 12.22
C PRO A 330 -11.26 10.96 13.29
N ARG A 331 -12.13 10.05 13.76
CA ARG A 331 -11.74 9.01 14.73
C ARG A 331 -10.89 7.95 14.05
N ALA A 332 -11.31 7.52 12.86
CA ALA A 332 -10.56 6.56 12.05
C ALA A 332 -9.20 7.13 11.63
N TYR A 333 -9.19 8.36 11.11
CA TYR A 333 -7.93 9.05 10.75
C TYR A 333 -6.98 9.15 11.93
N ARG A 334 -7.46 9.59 13.11
CA ARG A 334 -6.64 9.69 14.33
C ARG A 334 -6.08 8.33 14.75
N ALA A 335 -6.94 7.30 14.79
CA ALA A 335 -6.50 5.94 15.14
C ALA A 335 -5.40 5.42 14.20
N MET A 336 -5.52 5.71 12.89
CA MET A 336 -4.52 5.35 11.90
C MET A 336 -3.19 6.09 12.13
N ILE A 337 -3.21 7.39 12.34
CA ILE A 337 -1.98 8.19 12.56
C ILE A 337 -1.30 7.78 13.87
N GLU A 338 -2.04 7.72 14.98
CA GLU A 338 -1.50 7.30 16.28
C GLU A 338 -0.94 5.87 16.22
N GLY A 339 -1.63 4.97 15.51
CA GLY A 339 -1.16 3.61 15.29
C GLY A 339 0.15 3.56 14.49
N LEU A 340 0.28 4.31 13.41
CA LEU A 340 1.50 4.40 12.62
C LEU A 340 2.66 4.99 13.44
N GLU A 341 2.42 6.07 14.18
CA GLU A 341 3.41 6.68 15.06
C GLU A 341 3.90 5.72 16.16
N ALA A 342 3.01 4.91 16.73
CA ALA A 342 3.35 3.87 17.70
C ALA A 342 4.24 2.76 17.13
N HIS A 343 4.28 2.62 15.79
CA HIS A 343 5.21 1.75 15.06
C HIS A 343 6.47 2.49 14.59
N GLY A 344 6.60 3.77 14.91
CA GLY A 344 7.72 4.62 14.49
C GLY A 344 7.63 5.08 13.04
N VAL A 345 6.49 4.86 12.36
CA VAL A 345 6.21 5.41 11.03
C VAL A 345 5.66 6.81 11.20
N LYS A 346 6.45 7.83 10.86
CA LYS A 346 6.15 9.23 11.16
C LYS A 346 5.92 10.03 9.89
N LEU A 347 4.85 10.81 9.89
CA LEU A 347 4.55 11.78 8.85
C LEU A 347 4.83 13.19 9.38
N SER A 348 5.53 14.00 8.61
CA SER A 348 5.63 15.44 8.84
C SER A 348 4.67 16.18 7.91
N ARG A 349 4.02 17.21 8.43
CA ARG A 349 3.07 18.06 7.70
C ARG A 349 3.53 19.50 7.75
N SER A 350 3.56 20.19 6.62
CA SER A 350 3.83 21.62 6.52
C SER A 350 2.76 22.32 5.70
N LEU A 351 2.46 23.56 6.05
CA LEU A 351 1.49 24.44 5.38
C LEU A 351 2.24 25.70 4.92
N SER A 352 1.97 26.16 3.72
CA SER A 352 2.55 27.39 3.16
C SER A 352 1.51 28.22 2.40
#